data_2722ff9c9a79948e72181eb8fe880b80
#
_entry.id   2722ff9c9a79948e72181eb8fe880b80
#
_cell.length_a   1.000
_cell.length_b   1.000
_cell.length_c   1.000
_cell.angle_alpha   90.00
_cell.angle_beta   90.00
_cell.angle_gamma   90.00
#
_symmetry.space_group_name_H-M   'P 1'
#
loop_
_entity.id
_entity.type
_entity.pdbx_description
1 polymer ?
#
loop_
_entity_poly.entity_id
_entity_poly.type
_entity_poly.pdbx_seq_one_letter_code
_entity_poly.pdbx_strand_id
1 'polypeptide(L)'
;MAGVRYADLRGYSYDRSDVTARGLANAYAQTLGTVFTQESKPYEVEIVVAEVGQSAEQDQIYRLTYDGSVADEQGFIAMGGAGEHISAGLQERWAPGMNLGDALGLAHELLCQDPAGGPSRTLTATQLEVAVLDRARPRRTFRRIEGPLLEALLSSDNPTRDVPADDDPTPGRHDTLTGEAAPAEGSEPDLP
;
A
#
# COMPACT_ATOMS: atom_id res chain seq x y z
N MET A 1 -9.41 4.51 9.63
CA MET A 1 -10.72 3.81 9.55
C MET A 1 -11.60 4.33 8.42
N ALA A 2 -11.71 5.65 8.17
CA ALA A 2 -12.59 6.21 7.13
C ALA A 2 -12.31 5.68 5.72
N GLY A 3 -11.04 5.63 5.30
CA GLY A 3 -10.67 5.15 3.96
C GLY A 3 -10.94 3.68 3.71
N VAL A 4 -10.66 2.81 4.69
CA VAL A 4 -10.98 1.38 4.59
C VAL A 4 -12.48 1.20 4.44
N ARG A 5 -13.27 1.92 5.25
CA ARG A 5 -14.73 1.86 5.19
C ARG A 5 -15.28 2.36 3.85
N TYR A 6 -14.70 3.42 3.31
CA TYR A 6 -15.05 3.93 1.98
C TYR A 6 -14.79 2.87 0.91
N ALA A 7 -13.58 2.28 0.91
CA ALA A 7 -13.18 1.27 -0.06
C ALA A 7 -14.06 0.00 0.03
N ASP A 8 -14.31 -0.48 1.24
CA ASP A 8 -15.14 -1.67 1.48
C ASP A 8 -16.59 -1.45 1.01
N LEU A 9 -17.20 -0.33 1.38
CA LEU A 9 -18.58 -0.02 0.99
C LEU A 9 -18.72 0.14 -0.52
N ARG A 10 -17.79 0.84 -1.17
CA ARG A 10 -17.84 1.07 -2.61
C ARG A 10 -17.57 -0.23 -3.38
N GLY A 11 -16.54 -0.97 -3.01
CA GLY A 11 -16.20 -2.24 -3.66
C GLY A 11 -17.24 -3.34 -3.46
N TYR A 12 -17.97 -3.31 -2.35
CA TYR A 12 -19.06 -4.25 -2.10
C TYR A 12 -20.34 -3.87 -2.84
N SER A 13 -20.69 -2.57 -2.86
CA SER A 13 -21.95 -2.08 -3.45
C SER A 13 -21.94 -2.04 -4.96
N TYR A 14 -20.78 -1.94 -5.59
CA TYR A 14 -20.60 -1.84 -7.03
C TYR A 14 -19.58 -2.88 -7.51
N ASP A 15 -18.34 -2.49 -7.77
CA ASP A 15 -17.25 -3.37 -8.15
C ASP A 15 -15.93 -2.91 -7.51
N ARG A 16 -14.99 -3.84 -7.35
CA ARG A 16 -13.67 -3.50 -6.82
C ARG A 16 -12.91 -2.52 -7.69
N SER A 17 -13.12 -2.53 -8.99
CA SER A 17 -12.53 -1.60 -9.95
C SER A 17 -13.02 -0.16 -9.76
N ASP A 18 -14.16 0.04 -9.08
CA ASP A 18 -14.68 1.37 -8.77
C ASP A 18 -13.98 2.05 -7.58
N VAL A 19 -13.14 1.30 -6.86
CA VAL A 19 -12.31 1.83 -5.77
C VAL A 19 -10.98 2.30 -6.36
N THR A 20 -10.92 3.58 -6.74
CA THR A 20 -9.74 4.19 -7.32
C THR A 20 -8.97 5.02 -6.28
N ALA A 21 -7.65 5.21 -6.51
CA ALA A 21 -6.82 6.08 -5.67
C ALA A 21 -7.37 7.51 -5.62
N ARG A 22 -7.81 8.05 -6.75
CA ARG A 22 -8.42 9.37 -6.84
C ARG A 22 -9.69 9.48 -5.99
N GLY A 23 -10.57 8.47 -6.07
CA GLY A 23 -11.79 8.43 -5.27
C GLY A 23 -11.51 8.37 -3.77
N LEU A 24 -10.53 7.56 -3.38
CA LEU A 24 -10.10 7.43 -1.99
C LEU A 24 -9.42 8.72 -1.49
N ALA A 25 -8.54 9.32 -2.29
CA ALA A 25 -7.90 10.59 -1.97
C ALA A 25 -8.94 11.70 -1.76
N ASN A 26 -9.93 11.82 -2.63
CA ASN A 26 -11.01 12.79 -2.47
C ASN A 26 -11.84 12.57 -1.18
N ALA A 27 -12.11 11.32 -0.81
CA ALA A 27 -12.83 11.00 0.43
C ALA A 27 -12.02 11.41 1.67
N TYR A 28 -10.70 11.16 1.67
CA TYR A 28 -9.81 11.65 2.73
C TYR A 28 -9.74 13.17 2.76
N ALA A 29 -9.58 13.83 1.60
CA ALA A 29 -9.50 15.28 1.48
C ALA A 29 -10.74 15.97 2.07
N GLN A 30 -11.94 15.47 1.76
CA GLN A 30 -13.18 15.97 2.34
C GLN A 30 -13.21 15.83 3.86
N THR A 31 -12.78 14.69 4.38
CA THR A 31 -12.73 14.46 5.84
C THR A 31 -11.73 15.39 6.52
N LEU A 32 -10.52 15.52 5.97
CA LEU A 32 -9.46 16.38 6.51
C LEU A 32 -9.89 17.86 6.45
N GLY A 33 -10.43 18.32 5.32
CA GLY A 33 -10.92 19.68 5.14
C GLY A 33 -12.07 20.03 6.09
N THR A 34 -12.99 19.09 6.34
CA THR A 34 -14.07 19.26 7.31
C THR A 34 -13.50 19.42 8.73
N VAL A 35 -12.60 18.54 9.15
CA VAL A 35 -11.96 18.62 10.47
C VAL A 35 -11.16 19.92 10.60
N PHE A 36 -10.40 20.30 9.58
CA PHE A 36 -9.62 21.54 9.58
C PHE A 36 -10.46 22.80 9.77
N THR A 37 -11.68 22.82 9.21
CA THR A 37 -12.56 24.01 9.26
C THR A 37 -13.53 24.03 10.44
N GLN A 38 -13.88 22.84 10.99
CA GLN A 38 -14.95 22.73 11.99
C GLN A 38 -14.46 22.36 13.38
N GLU A 39 -13.29 21.74 13.50
CA GLU A 39 -12.75 21.31 14.79
C GLU A 39 -11.77 22.33 15.35
N SER A 40 -11.66 22.38 16.68
CA SER A 40 -10.74 23.29 17.38
C SER A 40 -9.26 22.92 17.15
N LYS A 41 -8.98 21.65 16.83
CA LYS A 41 -7.64 21.16 16.53
C LYS A 41 -7.69 20.28 15.27
N PRO A 42 -6.97 20.65 14.18
CA PRO A 42 -6.85 19.82 13.00
C PRO A 42 -6.04 18.55 13.29
N TYR A 43 -6.16 17.56 12.43
CA TYR A 43 -5.25 16.42 12.42
C TYR A 43 -3.86 16.87 11.98
N GLU A 44 -2.84 16.42 12.68
CA GLU A 44 -1.42 16.64 12.31
C GLU A 44 -0.94 15.44 11.48
N VAL A 45 -1.48 15.28 10.27
CA VAL A 45 -1.22 14.13 9.41
C VAL A 45 -0.92 14.56 7.97
N GLU A 46 -0.13 13.75 7.31
CA GLU A 46 0.06 13.75 5.88
C GLU A 46 -0.19 12.32 5.39
N ILE A 47 -0.93 12.16 4.29
CA ILE A 47 -1.37 10.85 3.80
C ILE A 47 -0.94 10.69 2.35
N VAL A 48 -0.43 9.51 2.00
CA VAL A 48 -0.22 9.11 0.61
C VAL A 48 -1.21 8.01 0.24
N VAL A 49 -1.82 8.16 -0.93
CA VAL A 49 -2.65 7.14 -1.56
C VAL A 49 -1.99 6.77 -2.88
N ALA A 50 -1.69 5.49 -3.06
CA ALA A 50 -1.07 4.99 -4.28
C ALA A 50 -1.92 3.89 -4.92
N GLU A 51 -1.91 3.85 -6.24
CA GLU A 51 -2.55 2.83 -7.06
C GLU A 51 -1.60 2.38 -8.16
N VAL A 52 -1.49 1.05 -8.35
CA VAL A 52 -0.77 0.48 -9.48
C VAL A 52 -1.77 0.22 -10.62
N GLY A 53 -1.51 0.82 -11.78
CA GLY A 53 -2.32 0.67 -12.97
C GLY A 53 -1.99 -0.58 -13.79
N GLN A 54 -2.53 -0.67 -14.99
CA GLN A 54 -2.21 -1.73 -15.96
C GLN A 54 -0.80 -1.56 -16.56
N SER A 55 -0.32 -0.32 -16.62
CA SER A 55 1.04 0.05 -17.04
C SER A 55 1.61 1.11 -16.10
N ALA A 56 2.92 1.37 -16.18
CA ALA A 56 3.59 2.34 -15.31
C ALA A 56 3.05 3.78 -15.49
N GLU A 57 2.59 4.12 -16.70
CA GLU A 57 2.02 5.43 -17.01
C GLU A 57 0.65 5.66 -16.35
N GLN A 58 0.01 4.58 -15.89
CA GLN A 58 -1.28 4.61 -15.20
C GLN A 58 -1.14 4.53 -13.68
N ASP A 59 0.07 4.41 -13.17
CA ASP A 59 0.31 4.45 -11.74
C ASP A 59 -0.02 5.84 -11.20
N GLN A 60 -0.65 5.90 -10.03
CA GLN A 60 -1.08 7.16 -9.43
C GLN A 60 -0.60 7.25 -7.99
N ILE A 61 -0.10 8.43 -7.63
CA ILE A 61 0.32 8.76 -6.27
C ILE A 61 -0.31 10.11 -5.91
N TYR A 62 -1.11 10.13 -4.85
CA TYR A 62 -1.72 11.34 -4.31
C TYR A 62 -1.18 11.63 -2.92
N ARG A 63 -0.72 12.85 -2.71
CA ARG A 63 -0.38 13.38 -1.39
C ARG A 63 -1.50 14.26 -0.87
N LEU A 64 -1.87 14.04 0.37
CA LEU A 64 -2.89 14.82 1.08
C LEU A 64 -2.28 15.45 2.33
N THR A 65 -2.55 16.72 2.53
CA THR A 65 -2.14 17.45 3.73
C THR A 65 -3.31 17.64 4.70
N TYR A 66 -3.01 18.00 5.91
CA TYR A 66 -3.96 18.10 7.02
C TYR A 66 -5.13 19.07 6.77
N ASP A 67 -4.98 20.02 5.85
CA ASP A 67 -6.02 20.98 5.45
C ASP A 67 -6.98 20.46 4.38
N GLY A 68 -6.76 19.22 3.89
CA GLY A 68 -7.55 18.60 2.83
C GLY A 68 -7.05 18.91 1.42
N SER A 69 -5.90 19.57 1.26
CA SER A 69 -5.27 19.75 -0.04
C SER A 69 -4.79 18.43 -0.61
N VAL A 70 -4.93 18.24 -1.93
CA VAL A 70 -4.50 17.05 -2.67
C VAL A 70 -3.54 17.46 -3.77
N ALA A 71 -2.39 16.82 -3.82
CA ALA A 71 -1.42 16.95 -4.91
C ALA A 71 -1.28 15.59 -5.62
N ASP A 72 -1.20 15.65 -6.96
CA ASP A 72 -0.83 14.51 -7.82
C ASP A 72 0.69 14.51 -7.96
N GLU A 73 1.32 13.44 -7.49
CA GLU A 73 2.78 13.31 -7.44
C GLU A 73 3.25 12.35 -8.53
N GLN A 74 4.34 12.70 -9.18
CA GLN A 74 4.90 11.91 -10.28
C GLN A 74 6.17 11.18 -9.85
N GLY A 75 6.16 9.86 -10.00
CA GLY A 75 7.33 9.01 -9.83
C GLY A 75 7.66 8.65 -8.39
N PHE A 76 7.78 9.60 -7.49
CA PHE A 76 8.13 9.38 -6.09
C PHE A 76 7.56 10.45 -5.17
N ILE A 77 7.57 10.16 -3.88
CA ILE A 77 7.24 11.11 -2.82
C ILE A 77 8.10 10.82 -1.59
N ALA A 78 8.50 11.85 -0.88
CA ALA A 78 9.08 11.75 0.45
C ALA A 78 8.32 12.64 1.43
N MET A 79 8.11 12.15 2.65
CA MET A 79 7.35 12.83 3.70
C MET A 79 8.09 12.78 5.03
N GLY A 80 7.66 13.63 5.96
CA GLY A 80 8.21 13.73 7.31
C GLY A 80 9.31 14.77 7.43
N GLY A 81 10.00 14.80 8.57
CA GLY A 81 10.95 15.86 8.91
C GLY A 81 12.17 15.98 7.98
N ALA A 82 12.57 14.87 7.33
CA ALA A 82 13.64 14.84 6.34
C ALA A 82 13.14 14.81 4.90
N GLY A 83 11.83 15.00 4.66
CA GLY A 83 11.19 14.82 3.37
C GLY A 83 11.82 15.65 2.24
N GLU A 84 12.14 16.92 2.49
CA GLU A 84 12.77 17.79 1.49
C GLU A 84 14.16 17.30 1.07
N HIS A 85 14.98 16.89 2.05
CA HIS A 85 16.31 16.36 1.78
C HIS A 85 16.25 15.06 0.96
N ILE A 86 15.36 14.14 1.35
CA ILE A 86 15.15 12.87 0.64
C ILE A 86 14.59 13.12 -0.76
N SER A 87 13.64 14.05 -0.93
CA SER A 87 13.10 14.44 -2.24
C SER A 87 14.17 14.96 -3.17
N ALA A 88 15.10 15.79 -2.67
CA ALA A 88 16.22 16.29 -3.46
C ALA A 88 17.12 15.14 -3.95
N GLY A 89 17.46 14.20 -3.07
CA GLY A 89 18.25 13.03 -3.44
C GLY A 89 17.54 12.09 -4.42
N LEU A 90 16.22 11.92 -4.27
CA LEU A 90 15.41 11.17 -5.21
C LEU A 90 15.35 11.84 -6.58
N GLN A 91 15.20 13.18 -6.62
CA GLN A 91 15.17 13.94 -7.87
C GLN A 91 16.44 13.78 -8.71
N GLU A 92 17.58 13.62 -8.06
CA GLU A 92 18.86 13.42 -8.73
C GLU A 92 19.09 11.99 -9.24
N ARG A 93 18.55 10.99 -8.53
CA ARG A 93 18.97 9.60 -8.69
C ARG A 93 17.86 8.64 -9.09
N TRP A 94 16.61 9.00 -8.86
CA TRP A 94 15.48 8.16 -9.26
C TRP A 94 15.30 8.19 -10.79
N ALA A 95 14.99 7.05 -11.38
CA ALA A 95 14.67 6.94 -12.79
C ALA A 95 13.49 5.97 -13.01
N PRO A 96 12.60 6.24 -13.99
CA PRO A 96 11.57 5.30 -14.38
C PRO A 96 12.17 3.95 -14.79
N GLY A 97 11.53 2.85 -14.37
CA GLY A 97 11.98 1.50 -14.71
C GLY A 97 13.06 0.92 -13.78
N MET A 98 13.40 1.60 -12.68
CA MET A 98 14.23 1.00 -11.65
C MET A 98 13.59 -0.30 -11.14
N ASN A 99 14.40 -1.36 -10.98
CA ASN A 99 13.94 -2.56 -10.32
C ASN A 99 13.74 -2.35 -8.80
N LEU A 100 13.02 -3.24 -8.16
CA LEU A 100 12.69 -3.12 -6.73
C LEU A 100 13.93 -3.02 -5.84
N GLY A 101 14.98 -3.79 -6.11
CA GLY A 101 16.20 -3.77 -5.31
C GLY A 101 16.94 -2.43 -5.41
N ASP A 102 17.02 -1.84 -6.61
CA ASP A 102 17.66 -0.54 -6.82
C ASP A 102 16.83 0.58 -6.18
N ALA A 103 15.51 0.57 -6.36
CA ALA A 103 14.63 1.55 -5.75
C ALA A 103 14.67 1.48 -4.21
N LEU A 104 14.65 0.27 -3.64
CA LEU A 104 14.76 0.07 -2.19
C LEU A 104 16.13 0.48 -1.66
N GLY A 105 17.21 0.12 -2.37
CA GLY A 105 18.57 0.53 -2.02
C GLY A 105 18.74 2.04 -1.99
N LEU A 106 18.22 2.75 -3.02
CA LEU A 106 18.22 4.20 -3.07
C LEU A 106 17.42 4.82 -1.91
N ALA A 107 16.22 4.33 -1.67
CA ALA A 107 15.39 4.82 -0.58
C ALA A 107 16.05 4.59 0.79
N HIS A 108 16.62 3.41 1.01
CA HIS A 108 17.35 3.07 2.25
C HIS A 108 18.57 3.97 2.47
N GLU A 109 19.38 4.19 1.43
CA GLU A 109 20.54 5.07 1.50
C GLU A 109 20.15 6.50 1.89
N LEU A 110 19.12 7.06 1.22
CA LEU A 110 18.64 8.42 1.52
C LEU A 110 18.04 8.53 2.92
N LEU A 111 17.34 7.49 3.38
CA LEU A 111 16.81 7.43 4.76
C LEU A 111 17.93 7.35 5.80
N CYS A 112 19.09 6.80 5.46
CA CYS A 112 20.25 6.73 6.35
C CYS A 112 21.01 8.05 6.46
N GLN A 113 20.86 8.98 5.52
CA GLN A 113 21.56 10.26 5.54
C GLN A 113 21.01 11.18 6.64
N ASP A 114 21.90 11.98 7.22
CA ASP A 114 21.51 13.06 8.13
C ASP A 114 21.26 14.34 7.34
N PRO A 115 20.04 14.89 7.35
CA PRO A 115 19.73 16.13 6.64
C PRO A 115 20.54 17.34 7.11
N ALA A 116 21.14 17.29 8.30
CA ALA A 116 22.02 18.33 8.82
C ALA A 116 23.49 18.16 8.39
N GLY A 117 23.82 17.15 7.55
CA GLY A 117 25.16 16.86 7.10
C GLY A 117 26.04 16.15 8.15
N GLY A 118 25.44 15.61 9.17
CA GLY A 118 26.09 14.78 10.17
C GLY A 118 26.41 13.36 9.66
N PRO A 119 26.93 12.48 10.52
CA PRO A 119 27.23 11.11 10.14
C PRO A 119 25.97 10.34 9.78
N SER A 120 26.02 9.56 8.71
CA SER A 120 24.91 8.68 8.32
C SER A 120 24.58 7.69 9.42
N ARG A 121 23.31 7.46 9.66
CA ARG A 121 22.82 6.42 10.58
C ARG A 121 22.69 5.10 9.84
N THR A 122 22.79 4.00 10.57
CA THR A 122 22.50 2.67 10.01
C THR A 122 21.07 2.28 10.34
N LEU A 123 20.27 1.99 9.34
CA LEU A 123 18.93 1.44 9.50
C LEU A 123 18.95 -0.04 9.16
N THR A 124 18.51 -0.87 10.08
CA THR A 124 18.37 -2.32 9.89
C THR A 124 17.01 -2.66 9.31
N ALA A 125 16.86 -3.86 8.74
CA ALA A 125 15.57 -4.33 8.20
C ALA A 125 14.44 -4.27 9.24
N THR A 126 14.74 -4.47 10.52
CA THR A 126 13.74 -4.39 11.60
C THR A 126 13.24 -2.98 11.92
N GLN A 127 13.92 -1.96 11.44
CA GLN A 127 13.54 -0.55 11.58
C GLN A 127 12.81 0.00 10.35
N LEU A 128 12.63 -0.83 9.33
CA LEU A 128 11.97 -0.49 8.09
C LEU A 128 10.64 -1.22 7.95
N GLU A 129 9.65 -0.53 7.44
CA GLU A 129 8.44 -1.13 6.91
C GLU A 129 8.44 -0.96 5.39
N VAL A 130 8.42 -2.09 4.67
CA VAL A 130 8.44 -2.11 3.22
C VAL A 130 7.20 -2.80 2.69
N ALA A 131 6.52 -2.16 1.75
CA ALA A 131 5.38 -2.73 1.05
C ALA A 131 5.48 -2.45 -0.45
N VAL A 132 4.93 -3.35 -1.25
CA VAL A 132 4.92 -3.27 -2.71
C VAL A 132 3.51 -3.48 -3.22
N LEU A 133 3.13 -2.67 -4.20
CA LEU A 133 2.00 -2.95 -5.08
C LEU A 133 2.54 -3.60 -6.35
N ASP A 134 2.33 -4.89 -6.49
CA ASP A 134 2.88 -5.71 -7.58
C ASP A 134 1.81 -5.97 -8.64
N ARG A 135 1.97 -5.35 -9.80
CA ARG A 135 1.02 -5.41 -10.92
C ARG A 135 0.92 -6.82 -11.54
N ALA A 136 1.98 -7.63 -11.43
CA ALA A 136 2.01 -8.99 -11.96
C ALA A 136 1.17 -9.98 -11.12
N ARG A 137 0.84 -9.63 -9.87
CA ARG A 137 0.06 -10.51 -8.99
C ARG A 137 -1.44 -10.43 -9.30
N PRO A 138 -2.10 -11.55 -9.58
CA PRO A 138 -3.54 -11.58 -9.78
C PRO A 138 -4.29 -11.32 -8.46
N ARG A 139 -5.35 -10.55 -8.49
CA ARG A 139 -6.30 -10.28 -7.38
C ARG A 139 -5.76 -9.38 -6.26
N ARG A 140 -4.60 -9.67 -5.67
CA ARG A 140 -4.04 -8.92 -4.54
C ARG A 140 -2.65 -8.41 -4.90
N THR A 141 -2.58 -7.16 -5.31
CA THR A 141 -1.33 -6.50 -5.69
C THR A 141 -0.44 -6.16 -4.49
N PHE A 142 -1.04 -5.85 -3.34
CA PHE A 142 -0.33 -5.48 -2.13
C PHE A 142 0.39 -6.65 -1.48
N ARG A 143 1.67 -6.45 -1.15
CA ARG A 143 2.45 -7.35 -0.29
C ARG A 143 3.42 -6.57 0.60
N ARG A 144 3.68 -7.07 1.80
CA ARG A 144 4.77 -6.61 2.65
C ARG A 144 6.04 -7.39 2.33
N ILE A 145 7.19 -6.74 2.49
CA ILE A 145 8.50 -7.36 2.40
C ILE A 145 9.14 -7.26 3.77
N GLU A 146 9.41 -8.38 4.39
CA GLU A 146 9.87 -8.48 5.78
C GLU A 146 10.93 -9.58 5.92
N GLY A 147 11.64 -9.57 7.06
CA GLY A 147 12.55 -10.63 7.46
C GLY A 147 13.71 -10.88 6.47
N PRO A 148 14.07 -12.16 6.24
CA PRO A 148 15.22 -12.51 5.42
C PRO A 148 15.18 -11.98 3.99
N LEU A 149 13.97 -11.84 3.41
CA LEU A 149 13.82 -11.29 2.05
C LEU A 149 14.19 -9.80 2.03
N LEU A 150 13.76 -9.02 3.02
CA LEU A 150 14.14 -7.62 3.13
C LEU A 150 15.64 -7.47 3.38
N GLU A 151 16.21 -8.29 4.27
CA GLU A 151 17.67 -8.30 4.53
C GLU A 151 18.44 -8.60 3.25
N ALA A 152 18.02 -9.59 2.46
CA ALA A 152 18.65 -9.94 1.20
C ALA A 152 18.57 -8.81 0.16
N LEU A 153 17.44 -8.08 0.09
CA LEU A 153 17.30 -6.95 -0.82
C LEU A 153 18.12 -5.72 -0.42
N LEU A 154 18.36 -5.54 0.89
CA LEU A 154 19.18 -4.43 1.41
C LEU A 154 20.68 -4.73 1.33
N SER A 155 21.08 -6.02 1.25
CA SER A 155 22.49 -6.38 1.12
C SER A 155 22.97 -6.11 -0.31
N SER A 156 24.09 -5.40 -0.41
CA SER A 156 24.70 -4.94 -1.67
C SER A 156 25.19 -6.08 -2.59
N ASP A 157 25.25 -7.31 -2.09
CA ASP A 157 25.81 -8.48 -2.78
C ASP A 157 24.76 -9.32 -3.54
N ASN A 158 23.53 -8.84 -3.72
CA ASN A 158 22.51 -9.64 -4.41
C ASN A 158 22.52 -9.40 -5.93
N PRO A 159 23.05 -10.35 -6.75
CA PRO A 159 23.09 -10.23 -8.21
C PRO A 159 21.72 -10.41 -8.87
N THR A 160 20.70 -10.82 -8.13
CA THR A 160 19.34 -11.06 -8.64
C THR A 160 18.34 -10.22 -7.86
N ARG A 161 18.17 -8.97 -8.29
CA ARG A 161 17.20 -8.02 -7.72
C ARG A 161 15.76 -8.25 -8.24
N ASP A 162 15.52 -9.33 -8.95
CA ASP A 162 14.18 -9.79 -9.32
C ASP A 162 13.62 -10.68 -8.19
N VAL A 163 12.62 -10.17 -7.52
CA VAL A 163 11.91 -10.91 -6.47
C VAL A 163 10.99 -11.94 -7.15
N PRO A 164 11.14 -13.25 -6.87
CA PRO A 164 10.22 -14.27 -7.40
C PRO A 164 8.79 -13.98 -6.97
N ALA A 165 7.84 -14.22 -7.86
CA ALA A 165 6.41 -13.94 -7.63
C ALA A 165 5.74 -14.84 -6.59
N ASP A 166 6.42 -15.85 -6.05
CA ASP A 166 5.83 -16.88 -5.19
C ASP A 166 6.50 -16.96 -3.82
N ASP A 167 5.76 -16.56 -2.81
CA ASP A 167 5.59 -17.24 -1.52
C ASP A 167 4.57 -16.44 -0.67
N ASP A 168 3.29 -16.57 -1.05
CA ASP A 168 2.20 -16.23 -0.14
C ASP A 168 1.78 -17.53 0.55
N PRO A 169 1.93 -17.71 1.87
CA PRO A 169 1.41 -18.87 2.55
C PRO A 169 -0.10 -18.86 2.37
N THR A 170 -0.59 -19.77 1.56
CA THR A 170 -2.03 -20.02 1.35
C THR A 170 -2.69 -20.16 2.72
N PRO A 171 -3.66 -19.31 3.10
CA PRO A 171 -4.42 -19.55 4.32
C PRO A 171 -5.14 -20.88 4.17
N GLY A 172 -4.90 -21.77 5.13
CA GLY A 172 -5.37 -23.14 5.15
C GLY A 172 -6.83 -23.24 4.70
N ARG A 173 -7.08 -24.16 3.79
CA ARG A 173 -8.42 -24.64 3.45
C ARG A 173 -9.12 -25.00 4.76
N HIS A 174 -10.14 -24.26 5.11
CA HIS A 174 -11.15 -24.77 6.03
C HIS A 174 -11.84 -25.93 5.33
N ASP A 175 -11.64 -27.13 5.89
CA ASP A 175 -12.35 -28.34 5.51
C ASP A 175 -13.85 -28.07 5.53
N THR A 176 -14.47 -28.27 4.38
CA THR A 176 -15.91 -28.34 4.22
C THR A 176 -16.40 -29.51 5.06
N LEU A 177 -17.11 -29.20 6.14
CA LEU A 177 -17.94 -30.17 6.81
C LEU A 177 -18.97 -30.67 5.80
N THR A 178 -18.78 -31.88 5.32
CA THR A 178 -19.78 -32.69 4.62
C THR A 178 -20.90 -33.00 5.59
N GLY A 179 -21.96 -32.23 5.55
CA GLY A 179 -23.23 -32.58 6.17
C GLY A 179 -23.88 -33.70 5.37
N GLU A 180 -23.88 -34.86 5.96
CA GLU A 180 -24.59 -36.07 5.52
C GLU A 180 -26.10 -35.78 5.54
N ALA A 181 -26.73 -35.84 4.38
CA ALA A 181 -28.18 -35.71 4.24
C ALA A 181 -28.85 -37.04 4.66
N ALA A 182 -29.64 -37.00 5.69
CA ALA A 182 -30.55 -38.09 6.07
C ALA A 182 -31.77 -38.14 5.12
N PRO A 183 -32.30 -39.33 4.80
CA PRO A 183 -33.37 -39.48 3.82
C PRO A 183 -34.73 -39.08 4.44
N ALA A 184 -35.54 -38.40 3.63
CA ALA A 184 -36.91 -38.07 3.92
C ALA A 184 -37.80 -39.34 3.78
N GLU A 185 -38.42 -39.76 4.85
CA GLU A 185 -39.58 -40.64 4.81
C GLU A 185 -40.87 -39.84 4.82
N GLY A 186 -41.70 -40.17 3.85
CA GLY A 186 -42.99 -39.55 3.62
C GLY A 186 -44.07 -39.99 4.59
N SER A 187 -45.06 -39.12 4.69
CA SER A 187 -46.48 -39.53 4.88
C SER A 187 -47.36 -38.30 4.71
N GLU A 188 -48.15 -38.32 3.65
CA GLU A 188 -49.46 -37.61 3.64
C GLU A 188 -50.36 -38.17 4.74
N PRO A 189 -51.30 -37.36 5.24
CA PRO A 189 -52.68 -37.68 4.96
C PRO A 189 -53.61 -36.48 4.68
N ASP A 190 -54.46 -36.77 3.70
CA ASP A 190 -55.88 -36.39 3.57
C ASP A 190 -56.53 -35.29 4.41
N LEU A 191 -57.23 -34.51 3.65
CA LEU A 191 -58.32 -33.60 3.95
C LEU A 191 -59.50 -34.18 4.79
N PRO A 192 -60.34 -33.37 5.39
CA PRO A 192 -61.42 -32.65 4.65
C PRO A 192 -61.41 -31.14 4.83
#